data_a3dcd8a94657e880d4333ee12222f0a5
#
_entry.id   a3dcd8a94657e880d4333ee12222f0a5
#
_cell.length_a   1.000
_cell.length_b   1.000
_cell.length_c   1.000
_cell.angle_alpha   90.00
_cell.angle_beta   90.00
_cell.angle_gamma   90.00
#
_symmetry.space_group_name_H-M   'P 1'
#
loop_
_entity.id
_entity.type
_entity.pdbx_description
1 polymer ?
#
loop_
_entity_poly.entity_id
_entity_poly.type
_entity_poly.pdbx_seq_one_letter_code
_entity_poly.pdbx_strand_id
1 'polypeptide(L)'
;MRAFKILRDKEDKHKDQKSDKIDSSISNSSFAHLHTYSQFSILQSTSKIEDLLESAKKYSHDAVAITDKSNLMGAFHFIKVMKNYNENLIDDEKYIKPIIGCEFNICEDHKDKSRRDDGYQLVFIAKNKNGFRNLSKLSSIAHIDGFYYVPRIDKDILMEYKEDLIVLSGGLKGEVSSKILNLGEEMAEDSIKWWKNNFEKDFYLEIMNHNQENENYLNPIIVDYSIKHGVKLVATNNTFYTEKDDANAHDILLCVRDGEKQSTPIGRGRGFRNGLPNHEYWYKPKNEMFELFKEIPQSLASIEEIINKVETFDLSREVLLPEFKVPKKFVQENDFDSKKGQNLYLRDLAYKGAEKKYGKLNKLLKERLDFELDVIQKTGYPGYFLIVQDFINAAKDMGVSVGPGRGSAAGSVVAFSLGITNIDPIKYNLLFERFL
;
A
#
# COMPACT_ATOMS: atom_id res chain seq x y z
N MET A 1 38.32 -1.12 2.30
CA MET A 1 39.38 -0.96 3.35
C MET A 1 39.79 0.50 3.58
N ARG A 2 39.89 1.37 2.55
CA ARG A 2 40.31 2.76 2.72
C ARG A 2 39.25 3.64 3.41
N ALA A 3 37.98 3.50 3.09
CA ALA A 3 36.87 4.25 3.70
C ALA A 3 36.65 3.87 5.18
N PHE A 4 36.73 2.60 5.51
CA PHE A 4 36.71 2.13 6.91
C PHE A 4 37.90 2.69 7.72
N LYS A 5 39.05 2.85 7.06
CA LYS A 5 40.25 3.43 7.70
C LYS A 5 40.09 4.95 7.93
N ILE A 6 39.43 5.68 7.03
CA ILE A 6 39.19 7.12 7.14
C ILE A 6 38.17 7.44 8.25
N LEU A 7 37.13 6.63 8.39
CA LEU A 7 36.17 6.74 9.51
C LEU A 7 36.89 6.42 10.84
N ARG A 8 37.68 5.37 10.86
CA ARG A 8 38.48 4.95 12.02
C ARG A 8 39.52 6.02 12.42
N ASP A 9 40.27 6.57 11.46
CA ASP A 9 41.32 7.58 11.73
C ASP A 9 40.75 8.96 12.18
N LYS A 10 39.51 9.28 11.86
CA LYS A 10 38.81 10.48 12.37
C LYS A 10 38.23 10.26 13.78
N GLU A 11 37.87 9.03 14.12
CA GLU A 11 37.36 8.65 15.44
C GLU A 11 38.48 8.37 16.45
N ASP A 12 39.63 7.83 16.03
CA ASP A 12 40.75 7.47 16.93
C ASP A 12 41.37 8.68 17.66
N LYS A 13 41.07 9.91 17.24
CA LYS A 13 41.51 11.12 17.97
C LYS A 13 40.59 11.53 19.15
N HIS A 14 39.46 10.78 19.41
CA HIS A 14 38.53 11.05 20.51
C HIS A 14 38.03 9.79 21.26
N LYS A 15 38.81 8.69 21.26
CA LYS A 15 38.29 7.32 21.42
C LYS A 15 38.17 6.75 22.82
N ASP A 16 38.70 7.30 23.87
CA ASP A 16 38.71 6.55 25.17
C ASP A 16 37.52 6.82 26.11
N GLN A 17 36.59 7.71 25.76
CA GLN A 17 35.37 7.94 26.60
C GLN A 17 34.06 8.02 25.82
N LYS A 18 34.07 7.89 24.48
CA LYS A 18 32.87 7.99 23.62
C LYS A 18 32.35 6.65 23.12
N SER A 19 33.15 5.59 23.03
CA SER A 19 32.73 4.31 22.47
C SER A 19 31.61 3.64 23.30
N ASP A 20 31.77 3.59 24.63
CA ASP A 20 30.76 2.97 25.51
C ASP A 20 29.45 3.77 25.59
N LYS A 21 29.51 5.10 25.39
CA LYS A 21 28.29 5.94 25.34
C LYS A 21 27.56 5.86 24.01
N ILE A 22 28.27 5.65 22.91
CA ILE A 22 27.68 5.48 21.58
C ILE A 22 26.98 4.10 21.52
N ASP A 23 27.62 3.03 21.99
CA ASP A 23 27.03 1.69 22.04
C ASP A 23 25.75 1.65 22.89
N SER A 24 25.74 2.27 24.06
CA SER A 24 24.55 2.31 24.91
C SER A 24 23.43 3.19 24.35
N SER A 25 23.73 4.26 23.63
CA SER A 25 22.73 5.13 23.01
C SER A 25 22.07 4.46 21.78
N ILE A 26 22.84 3.70 21.01
CA ILE A 26 22.35 3.00 19.82
C ILE A 26 21.53 1.76 20.21
N SER A 27 21.94 1.03 21.24
CA SER A 27 21.18 -0.13 21.74
C SER A 27 19.79 0.25 22.25
N ASN A 28 19.61 1.49 22.71
CA ASN A 28 18.34 2.05 23.20
C ASN A 28 17.54 2.79 22.10
N SER A 29 18.10 2.98 20.89
CA SER A 29 17.39 3.69 19.80
C SER A 29 16.23 2.86 19.26
N SER A 30 15.20 3.53 18.73
CA SER A 30 14.06 2.86 18.09
C SER A 30 14.49 2.13 16.82
N PHE A 31 13.89 0.97 16.56
CA PHE A 31 14.22 0.13 15.40
C PHE A 31 12.99 -0.38 14.65
N ALA A 32 13.12 -0.48 13.34
CA ALA A 32 12.21 -1.15 12.41
C ALA A 32 12.95 -1.60 11.15
N HIS A 33 12.49 -2.68 10.52
CA HIS A 33 12.87 -2.96 9.14
C HIS A 33 12.07 -2.04 8.21
N LEU A 34 12.75 -1.18 7.44
CA LEU A 34 12.13 -0.18 6.56
C LEU A 34 12.00 -0.64 5.10
N HIS A 35 12.52 -1.81 4.76
CA HIS A 35 12.42 -2.43 3.44
C HIS A 35 11.91 -3.86 3.59
N THR A 36 10.58 -4.00 3.67
CA THR A 36 9.91 -5.26 4.02
C THR A 36 8.73 -5.52 3.10
N TYR A 37 8.65 -6.72 2.55
CA TYR A 37 7.56 -7.14 1.70
C TYR A 37 6.59 -8.05 2.47
N SER A 38 5.29 -7.79 2.29
CA SER A 38 4.24 -8.66 2.78
C SER A 38 3.77 -9.65 1.71
N GLN A 39 2.82 -10.54 2.08
CA GLN A 39 2.15 -11.43 1.13
C GLN A 39 1.47 -10.71 -0.03
N PHE A 40 1.28 -9.38 0.05
CA PHE A 40 0.72 -8.56 -1.02
C PHE A 40 1.76 -8.18 -2.09
N SER A 41 3.04 -8.44 -1.88
CA SER A 41 4.03 -8.62 -2.94
C SER A 41 3.86 -10.01 -3.54
N ILE A 42 2.77 -10.19 -4.31
CA ILE A 42 2.23 -11.49 -4.75
C ILE A 42 3.29 -12.30 -5.47
N LEU A 43 3.45 -13.58 -5.06
CA LEU A 43 4.46 -14.51 -5.55
C LEU A 43 5.92 -14.04 -5.36
N GLN A 44 6.15 -13.09 -4.45
CA GLN A 44 7.49 -12.56 -4.16
C GLN A 44 7.85 -12.58 -2.68
N SER A 45 6.87 -12.62 -1.76
CA SER A 45 7.09 -12.69 -0.32
C SER A 45 6.13 -13.68 0.33
N THR A 46 6.58 -14.35 1.39
CA THR A 46 5.79 -15.24 2.23
C THR A 46 5.39 -14.61 3.56
N SER A 47 5.87 -13.38 3.86
CA SER A 47 5.57 -12.70 5.12
C SER A 47 4.11 -12.30 5.22
N LYS A 48 3.33 -12.91 6.11
CA LYS A 48 1.99 -12.42 6.42
C LYS A 48 2.08 -11.18 7.30
N ILE A 49 1.09 -10.31 7.19
CA ILE A 49 1.04 -9.08 8.00
C ILE A 49 1.01 -9.40 9.50
N GLU A 50 0.25 -10.42 9.88
CA GLU A 50 0.17 -10.90 11.26
C GLU A 50 1.51 -11.44 11.76
N ASP A 51 2.22 -12.21 10.93
CA ASP A 51 3.53 -12.78 11.27
C ASP A 51 4.60 -11.68 11.42
N LEU A 52 4.53 -10.60 10.62
CA LEU A 52 5.37 -9.41 10.77
C LEU A 52 5.13 -8.71 12.11
N LEU A 53 3.88 -8.57 12.53
CA LEU A 53 3.53 -8.01 13.84
C LEU A 53 4.07 -8.91 14.98
N GLU A 54 3.84 -10.21 14.92
CA GLU A 54 4.32 -11.15 15.95
C GLU A 54 5.86 -11.17 16.03
N SER A 55 6.55 -11.10 14.89
CA SER A 55 8.02 -10.98 14.86
C SER A 55 8.50 -9.66 15.47
N ALA A 56 7.80 -8.55 15.20
CA ALA A 56 8.13 -7.25 15.80
C ALA A 56 7.93 -7.26 17.33
N LYS A 57 6.87 -7.90 17.83
CA LYS A 57 6.65 -8.13 19.27
C LYS A 57 7.77 -8.97 19.87
N LYS A 58 8.05 -10.12 19.26
CA LYS A 58 9.10 -11.07 19.67
C LYS A 58 10.48 -10.42 19.80
N TYR A 59 10.81 -9.51 18.87
CA TYR A 59 12.11 -8.85 18.80
C TYR A 59 12.11 -7.43 19.38
N SER A 60 11.01 -6.99 20.00
CA SER A 60 10.84 -5.67 20.62
C SER A 60 11.13 -4.51 19.66
N HIS A 61 10.71 -4.63 18.39
CA HIS A 61 10.79 -3.55 17.43
C HIS A 61 9.80 -2.43 17.74
N ASP A 62 10.14 -1.19 17.42
CA ASP A 62 9.34 0.00 17.73
C ASP A 62 8.30 0.31 16.63
N ALA A 63 8.54 -0.21 15.44
CA ALA A 63 7.64 -0.06 14.31
C ALA A 63 7.70 -1.28 13.38
N VAL A 64 6.66 -1.44 12.57
CA VAL A 64 6.61 -2.36 11.43
C VAL A 64 6.36 -1.53 10.18
N ALA A 65 7.17 -1.76 9.15
CA ALA A 65 6.91 -1.19 7.83
C ALA A 65 6.51 -2.28 6.84
N ILE A 66 5.60 -1.95 5.92
CA ILE A 66 5.38 -2.71 4.69
C ILE A 66 5.71 -1.81 3.50
N THR A 67 6.54 -2.32 2.59
CA THR A 67 7.01 -1.61 1.39
C THR A 67 6.84 -2.48 0.16
N ASP A 68 5.61 -2.96 -0.05
CA ASP A 68 5.27 -3.90 -1.10
C ASP A 68 5.59 -3.38 -2.50
N LYS A 69 5.85 -4.29 -3.44
CA LYS A 69 6.26 -3.97 -4.81
C LYS A 69 5.13 -3.37 -5.62
N SER A 70 5.27 -2.10 -5.93
CA SER A 70 4.42 -1.30 -6.81
C SER A 70 2.93 -1.30 -6.45
N ASN A 71 2.54 -1.74 -5.26
CA ASN A 71 1.15 -1.76 -4.82
C ASN A 71 0.99 -1.45 -3.33
N LEU A 72 -0.25 -1.10 -2.96
CA LEU A 72 -0.66 -0.80 -1.59
C LEU A 72 -1.86 -1.65 -1.16
N MET A 73 -2.03 -2.82 -1.77
CA MET A 73 -3.17 -3.71 -1.51
C MET A 73 -3.25 -4.16 -0.05
N GLY A 74 -2.10 -4.36 0.61
CA GLY A 74 -2.00 -4.73 2.02
C GLY A 74 -2.26 -3.59 3.00
N ALA A 75 -2.22 -2.32 2.58
CA ALA A 75 -2.17 -1.17 3.47
C ALA A 75 -3.38 -1.07 4.42
N PHE A 76 -4.61 -1.28 3.92
CA PHE A 76 -5.81 -1.22 4.75
C PHE A 76 -5.84 -2.35 5.79
N HIS A 77 -5.52 -3.57 5.37
CA HIS A 77 -5.43 -4.72 6.27
C HIS A 77 -4.34 -4.51 7.31
N PHE A 78 -3.18 -4.04 6.91
CA PHE A 78 -2.06 -3.73 7.79
C PHE A 78 -2.43 -2.70 8.86
N ILE A 79 -2.99 -1.54 8.47
CA ILE A 79 -3.42 -0.52 9.45
C ILE A 79 -4.48 -1.08 10.40
N LYS A 80 -5.43 -1.90 9.91
CA LYS A 80 -6.45 -2.53 10.76
C LYS A 80 -5.85 -3.48 11.79
N VAL A 81 -4.90 -4.33 11.38
CA VAL A 81 -4.20 -5.27 12.29
C VAL A 81 -3.40 -4.50 13.33
N MET A 82 -2.61 -3.52 12.91
CA MET A 82 -1.80 -2.70 13.82
C MET A 82 -2.64 -1.86 14.78
N LYS A 83 -3.73 -1.28 14.30
CA LYS A 83 -4.68 -0.53 15.14
C LYS A 83 -5.32 -1.43 16.18
N ASN A 84 -5.81 -2.60 15.76
CA ASN A 84 -6.43 -3.55 16.70
C ASN A 84 -5.45 -4.00 17.78
N TYR A 85 -4.20 -4.25 17.45
CA TYR A 85 -3.16 -4.57 18.42
C TYR A 85 -2.92 -3.39 19.38
N ASN A 86 -2.66 -2.20 18.85
CA ASN A 86 -2.32 -1.02 19.65
C ASN A 86 -3.47 -0.50 20.53
N GLU A 87 -4.73 -0.75 20.17
CA GLU A 87 -5.92 -0.39 20.98
C GLU A 87 -6.22 -1.43 22.07
N ASN A 88 -5.66 -2.63 22.00
CA ASN A 88 -5.89 -3.73 22.95
C ASN A 88 -4.61 -4.21 23.65
N LEU A 89 -3.65 -3.30 23.86
CA LEU A 89 -2.41 -3.62 24.58
C LEU A 89 -2.70 -4.15 25.98
N ILE A 90 -2.03 -5.26 26.34
CA ILE A 90 -2.06 -5.86 27.66
C ILE A 90 -0.81 -5.38 28.44
N ASP A 91 -0.81 -5.50 29.75
CA ASP A 91 0.31 -5.11 30.61
C ASP A 91 1.66 -5.63 30.03
N ASP A 92 2.65 -4.76 29.99
CA ASP A 92 3.99 -4.96 29.41
C ASP A 92 4.09 -5.00 27.87
N GLU A 93 3.00 -4.94 27.12
CA GLU A 93 3.06 -4.80 25.67
C GLU A 93 3.35 -3.35 25.25
N LYS A 94 4.17 -3.21 24.21
CA LYS A 94 4.62 -1.92 23.70
C LYS A 94 3.84 -1.52 22.44
N TYR A 95 3.51 -0.23 22.35
CA TYR A 95 2.99 0.34 21.11
C TYR A 95 3.96 0.12 19.95
N ILE A 96 3.47 -0.40 18.84
CA ILE A 96 4.24 -0.63 17.61
C ILE A 96 3.69 0.25 16.49
N LYS A 97 4.51 1.18 15.99
CA LYS A 97 4.11 2.15 14.98
C LYS A 97 3.95 1.49 13.59
N PRO A 98 2.80 1.64 12.92
CA PRO A 98 2.66 1.23 11.53
C PRO A 98 3.32 2.23 10.58
N ILE A 99 4.08 1.73 9.60
CA ILE A 99 4.72 2.51 8.54
C ILE A 99 4.30 1.93 7.20
N ILE A 100 3.76 2.77 6.31
CA ILE A 100 3.39 2.36 4.96
C ILE A 100 4.34 2.99 3.95
N GLY A 101 4.87 2.14 3.09
CA GLY A 101 5.66 2.52 1.93
C GLY A 101 5.30 1.68 0.71
N CYS A 102 6.03 1.89 -0.36
CA CYS A 102 5.93 1.13 -1.60
C CYS A 102 7.27 1.15 -2.32
N GLU A 103 7.73 0.01 -2.82
CA GLU A 103 8.86 -0.03 -3.73
C GLU A 103 8.36 0.19 -5.16
N PHE A 104 8.88 1.22 -5.84
CA PHE A 104 8.57 1.48 -7.25
C PHE A 104 9.75 1.21 -8.17
N ASN A 105 9.44 0.85 -9.42
CA ASN A 105 10.40 0.79 -10.51
C ASN A 105 10.44 2.16 -11.20
N ILE A 106 11.56 2.86 -11.07
CA ILE A 106 11.79 4.20 -11.66
C ILE A 106 12.49 4.03 -13.00
N CYS A 107 11.76 4.17 -14.10
CA CYS A 107 12.28 4.06 -15.47
C CYS A 107 12.59 5.45 -16.07
N GLU A 108 13.08 5.47 -17.32
CA GLU A 108 13.39 6.70 -18.04
C GLU A 108 12.10 7.44 -18.47
N ASP A 109 11.18 6.72 -19.10
CA ASP A 109 9.84 7.18 -19.51
C ASP A 109 8.84 6.05 -19.26
N HIS A 110 7.88 6.25 -18.35
CA HIS A 110 6.89 5.23 -17.99
C HIS A 110 5.89 4.92 -19.13
N LYS A 111 5.75 5.83 -20.09
CA LYS A 111 4.85 5.66 -21.24
C LYS A 111 5.52 4.98 -22.42
N ASP A 112 6.87 4.99 -22.49
CA ASP A 112 7.59 4.30 -23.56
C ASP A 112 7.48 2.78 -23.40
N LYS A 113 6.86 2.13 -24.39
CA LYS A 113 6.71 0.67 -24.51
C LYS A 113 7.44 0.10 -25.72
N SER A 114 8.29 0.91 -26.37
CA SER A 114 9.07 0.51 -27.55
C SER A 114 10.25 -0.39 -27.20
N ARG A 115 10.81 -0.22 -26.01
CA ARG A 115 11.91 -1.01 -25.45
C ARG A 115 11.63 -1.43 -24.02
N ARG A 116 12.19 -2.55 -23.59
CA ARG A 116 12.10 -2.98 -22.20
C ARG A 116 13.03 -2.14 -21.33
N ASP A 117 12.43 -1.44 -20.39
CA ASP A 117 13.10 -0.72 -19.30
C ASP A 117 12.35 -1.04 -18.02
N ASP A 118 12.87 -1.98 -17.21
CA ASP A 118 12.25 -2.39 -15.96
C ASP A 118 12.47 -1.36 -14.85
N GLY A 119 13.30 -0.33 -15.09
CA GLY A 119 13.62 0.72 -14.12
C GLY A 119 14.51 0.29 -12.96
N TYR A 120 14.78 1.24 -12.06
CA TYR A 120 15.49 1.06 -10.80
C TYR A 120 14.51 0.93 -9.63
N GLN A 121 14.79 0.05 -8.68
CA GLN A 121 13.93 -0.20 -7.53
C GLN A 121 14.31 0.72 -6.37
N LEU A 122 13.38 1.60 -5.97
CA LEU A 122 13.53 2.50 -4.83
C LEU A 122 12.31 2.39 -3.92
N VAL A 123 12.56 2.53 -2.62
CA VAL A 123 11.50 2.51 -1.60
C VAL A 123 11.05 3.92 -1.28
N PHE A 124 9.74 4.11 -1.22
CA PHE A 124 9.09 5.36 -0.84
C PHE A 124 8.22 5.11 0.38
N ILE A 125 8.41 5.89 1.45
CA ILE A 125 7.66 5.79 2.70
C ILE A 125 6.78 7.02 2.85
N ALA A 126 5.50 6.82 3.17
CA ALA A 126 4.58 7.90 3.45
C ALA A 126 4.83 8.49 4.85
N LYS A 127 5.05 9.80 4.96
CA LYS A 127 5.17 10.49 6.25
C LYS A 127 3.83 10.63 6.96
N ASN A 128 2.75 10.72 6.21
CA ASN A 128 1.39 10.95 6.72
C ASN A 128 0.34 10.46 5.70
N LYS A 129 -0.93 10.72 5.99
CA LYS A 129 -2.05 10.32 5.12
C LYS A 129 -1.99 10.95 3.72
N ASN A 130 -1.40 12.14 3.55
CA ASN A 130 -1.21 12.74 2.23
C ASN A 130 -0.16 11.99 1.43
N GLY A 131 1.00 11.67 2.05
CA GLY A 131 2.01 10.80 1.43
C GLY A 131 1.44 9.44 1.00
N PHE A 132 0.58 8.81 1.82
CA PHE A 132 -0.12 7.58 1.42
C PHE A 132 -1.01 7.77 0.18
N ARG A 133 -1.72 8.91 0.08
CA ARG A 133 -2.52 9.23 -1.12
C ARG A 133 -1.64 9.40 -2.35
N ASN A 134 -0.47 10.03 -2.19
CA ASN A 134 0.50 10.20 -3.26
C ASN A 134 1.06 8.83 -3.72
N LEU A 135 1.44 7.94 -2.80
CA LEU A 135 1.82 6.57 -3.14
C LEU A 135 0.70 5.83 -3.88
N SER A 136 -0.56 6.00 -3.47
CA SER A 136 -1.71 5.37 -4.13
C SER A 136 -1.89 5.87 -5.57
N LYS A 137 -1.65 7.16 -5.81
CA LYS A 137 -1.67 7.75 -7.16
C LYS A 137 -0.54 7.20 -8.02
N LEU A 138 0.68 7.20 -7.51
CA LEU A 138 1.85 6.64 -8.19
C LEU A 138 1.66 5.16 -8.52
N SER A 139 1.14 4.36 -7.58
CA SER A 139 0.84 2.95 -7.83
C SER A 139 -0.22 2.77 -8.93
N SER A 140 -1.28 3.59 -8.93
CA SER A 140 -2.31 3.54 -9.98
C SER A 140 -1.73 3.88 -11.35
N ILE A 141 -0.93 4.95 -11.46
CA ILE A 141 -0.27 5.36 -12.71
C ILE A 141 0.70 4.28 -13.19
N ALA A 142 1.48 3.69 -12.27
CA ALA A 142 2.40 2.61 -12.61
C ALA A 142 1.71 1.41 -13.27
N HIS A 143 0.48 1.09 -12.85
CA HIS A 143 -0.28 -0.03 -13.40
C HIS A 143 -1.11 0.32 -14.63
N ILE A 144 -1.66 1.54 -14.72
CA ILE A 144 -2.55 1.95 -15.81
C ILE A 144 -1.72 2.42 -17.02
N ASP A 145 -0.83 3.37 -16.79
CA ASP A 145 -0.07 4.02 -17.87
C ASP A 145 1.33 3.40 -18.03
N GLY A 146 1.99 3.11 -16.92
CA GLY A 146 3.39 2.68 -16.88
C GLY A 146 3.63 1.19 -17.00
N PHE A 147 2.58 0.34 -17.07
CA PHE A 147 2.78 -1.11 -17.12
C PHE A 147 3.36 -1.55 -18.46
N TYR A 148 4.58 -2.09 -18.40
CA TYR A 148 5.23 -2.80 -19.50
C TYR A 148 6.22 -3.81 -18.93
N TYR A 149 5.87 -5.08 -18.92
CA TYR A 149 6.47 -6.20 -18.17
C TYR A 149 6.35 -6.04 -16.64
N VAL A 150 6.63 -4.87 -16.09
CA VAL A 150 6.46 -4.50 -14.68
C VAL A 150 5.76 -3.15 -14.57
N PRO A 151 5.08 -2.84 -13.44
CA PRO A 151 4.57 -1.50 -13.18
C PRO A 151 5.73 -0.52 -13.00
N ARG A 152 5.70 0.63 -13.71
CA ARG A 152 6.79 1.62 -13.72
C ARG A 152 6.24 3.03 -13.54
N ILE A 153 7.04 3.88 -12.93
CA ILE A 153 6.88 5.34 -12.96
C ILE A 153 8.21 5.96 -13.42
N ASP A 154 8.18 7.21 -13.84
CA ASP A 154 9.40 7.99 -14.11
C ASP A 154 9.55 9.13 -13.10
N LYS A 155 10.66 9.86 -13.24
CA LYS A 155 10.96 10.99 -12.36
C LYS A 155 10.00 12.15 -12.55
N ASP A 156 9.44 12.35 -13.74
CA ASP A 156 8.53 13.46 -14.02
C ASP A 156 7.21 13.27 -13.25
N ILE A 157 6.59 12.08 -13.39
CA ILE A 157 5.36 11.79 -12.64
C ILE A 157 5.60 11.69 -11.13
N LEU A 158 6.77 11.21 -10.70
CA LEU A 158 7.14 11.21 -9.29
C LEU A 158 7.16 12.64 -8.72
N MET A 159 7.67 13.62 -9.47
CA MET A 159 7.74 15.01 -9.01
C MET A 159 6.37 15.65 -8.81
N GLU A 160 5.32 15.19 -9.50
CA GLU A 160 3.94 15.65 -9.29
C GLU A 160 3.36 15.18 -7.94
N TYR A 161 3.85 14.03 -7.42
CA TYR A 161 3.32 13.38 -6.22
C TYR A 161 4.38 13.14 -5.13
N LYS A 162 5.49 13.90 -5.13
CA LYS A 162 6.62 13.69 -4.21
C LYS A 162 6.38 14.12 -2.76
N GLU A 163 5.39 14.99 -2.55
CA GLU A 163 5.15 15.59 -1.24
C GLU A 163 4.83 14.55 -0.16
N ASP A 164 5.37 14.75 1.03
CA ASP A 164 5.20 13.86 2.19
C ASP A 164 5.74 12.43 1.99
N LEU A 165 6.75 12.28 1.13
CA LEU A 165 7.46 11.02 0.93
C LEU A 165 8.89 11.09 1.46
N ILE A 166 9.35 9.96 2.02
CA ILE A 166 10.76 9.66 2.30
C ILE A 166 11.22 8.66 1.26
N VAL A 167 12.45 8.82 0.75
CA VAL A 167 13.02 7.95 -0.29
C VAL A 167 14.26 7.23 0.22
N LEU A 168 14.28 5.91 0.06
CA LEU A 168 15.47 5.08 0.24
C LEU A 168 16.01 4.70 -1.14
N SER A 169 17.33 4.81 -1.33
CA SER A 169 17.96 4.65 -2.66
C SER A 169 17.85 3.25 -3.27
N GLY A 170 17.28 2.29 -2.55
CA GLY A 170 17.22 0.89 -2.97
C GLY A 170 18.54 0.14 -2.74
N GLY A 171 18.46 -1.20 -2.67
CA GLY A 171 19.65 -2.07 -2.57
C GLY A 171 20.36 -2.20 -3.92
N LEU A 172 20.84 -3.42 -4.24
CA LEU A 172 21.58 -3.69 -5.49
C LEU A 172 20.86 -3.30 -6.78
N LYS A 173 19.53 -3.25 -6.77
CA LYS A 173 18.69 -2.83 -7.91
C LYS A 173 18.28 -1.36 -7.87
N GLY A 174 18.69 -0.61 -6.84
CA GLY A 174 18.49 0.82 -6.74
C GLY A 174 19.30 1.59 -7.79
N GLU A 175 18.91 2.82 -8.10
CA GLU A 175 19.52 3.61 -9.18
C GLU A 175 21.03 3.85 -8.91
N VAL A 176 21.37 4.25 -7.69
CA VAL A 176 22.77 4.53 -7.30
C VAL A 176 23.63 3.27 -7.41
N SER A 177 23.23 2.19 -6.75
CA SER A 177 23.97 0.94 -6.73
C SER A 177 24.10 0.31 -8.13
N SER A 178 23.03 0.28 -8.89
CA SER A 178 23.04 -0.25 -10.26
C SER A 178 23.95 0.56 -11.18
N LYS A 179 24.00 1.88 -11.03
CA LYS A 179 24.89 2.74 -11.83
C LYS A 179 26.36 2.54 -11.45
N ILE A 180 26.70 2.42 -10.17
CA ILE A 180 28.07 2.08 -9.76
C ILE A 180 28.53 0.77 -10.40
N LEU A 181 27.67 -0.25 -10.38
CA LEU A 181 28.02 -1.59 -10.88
C LEU A 181 28.11 -1.68 -12.41
N ASN A 182 27.31 -0.90 -13.15
CA ASN A 182 27.13 -1.11 -14.59
C ASN A 182 27.54 0.08 -15.47
N LEU A 183 27.52 1.32 -14.95
CA LEU A 183 27.71 2.55 -15.74
C LEU A 183 28.87 3.43 -15.22
N GLY A 184 29.36 3.14 -14.03
CA GLY A 184 30.45 3.88 -13.39
C GLY A 184 30.00 4.89 -12.34
N GLU A 185 30.96 5.33 -11.55
CA GLU A 185 30.75 6.16 -10.34
C GLU A 185 30.22 7.56 -10.65
N GLU A 186 30.62 8.17 -11.75
CA GLU A 186 30.19 9.51 -12.17
C GLU A 186 28.66 9.56 -12.38
N MET A 187 28.13 8.56 -13.11
CA MET A 187 26.69 8.45 -13.37
C MET A 187 25.87 8.20 -12.10
N ALA A 188 26.43 7.47 -11.14
CA ALA A 188 25.80 7.24 -9.84
C ALA A 188 25.77 8.52 -9.00
N GLU A 189 26.85 9.29 -9.04
CA GLU A 189 26.97 10.57 -8.33
C GLU A 189 25.97 11.61 -8.81
N ASP A 190 25.72 11.68 -10.11
CA ASP A 190 24.69 12.57 -10.69
C ASP A 190 23.28 12.17 -10.23
N SER A 191 23.03 10.86 -10.08
CA SER A 191 21.77 10.40 -9.48
C SER A 191 21.62 10.84 -8.03
N ILE A 192 22.68 10.70 -7.22
CA ILE A 192 22.66 11.17 -5.82
C ILE A 192 22.35 12.66 -5.74
N LYS A 193 22.98 13.48 -6.59
CA LYS A 193 22.72 14.93 -6.67
C LYS A 193 21.25 15.20 -7.02
N TRP A 194 20.71 14.49 -8.02
CA TRP A 194 19.30 14.65 -8.41
C TRP A 194 18.36 14.33 -7.25
N TRP A 195 18.52 13.16 -6.61
CA TRP A 195 17.67 12.74 -5.48
C TRP A 195 17.79 13.69 -4.31
N LYS A 196 19.01 14.09 -3.93
CA LYS A 196 19.25 15.05 -2.84
C LYS A 196 18.59 16.40 -3.11
N ASN A 197 18.70 16.93 -4.33
CA ASN A 197 18.11 18.23 -4.68
C ASN A 197 16.59 18.23 -4.64
N ASN A 198 15.95 17.08 -4.87
CA ASN A 198 14.49 16.96 -4.95
C ASN A 198 13.83 16.50 -3.64
N PHE A 199 14.54 15.77 -2.78
CA PHE A 199 14.00 15.22 -1.52
C PHE A 199 14.78 15.70 -0.29
N GLU A 200 15.90 16.37 -0.46
CA GLU A 200 16.69 16.99 0.63
C GLU A 200 16.97 16.04 1.80
N LYS A 201 16.43 16.38 2.99
CA LYS A 201 16.56 15.60 4.23
C LYS A 201 15.73 14.30 4.27
N ASP A 202 14.88 14.10 3.28
CA ASP A 202 14.01 12.94 3.16
C ASP A 202 14.54 11.91 2.14
N PHE A 203 15.77 12.11 1.61
CA PHE A 203 16.50 11.13 0.82
C PHE A 203 17.59 10.47 1.66
N TYR A 204 17.64 9.12 1.63
CA TYR A 204 18.62 8.30 2.34
C TYR A 204 19.31 7.34 1.38
N LEU A 205 20.63 7.23 1.51
CA LEU A 205 21.40 6.17 0.84
C LEU A 205 21.27 4.89 1.64
N GLU A 206 20.72 3.87 1.01
CA GLU A 206 20.43 2.58 1.61
C GLU A 206 21.62 1.64 1.52
N ILE A 207 22.00 1.01 2.62
CA ILE A 207 23.02 -0.02 2.70
C ILE A 207 22.41 -1.31 3.25
N MET A 208 22.84 -2.44 2.70
CA MET A 208 22.38 -3.78 3.06
C MET A 208 23.57 -4.70 3.31
N ASN A 209 23.37 -5.73 4.11
CA ASN A 209 24.38 -6.73 4.36
C ASN A 209 23.76 -8.14 4.42
N HIS A 210 23.62 -8.77 3.25
CA HIS A 210 23.25 -10.18 3.09
C HIS A 210 24.46 -11.06 2.80
N ASN A 211 25.66 -10.61 3.14
CA ASN A 211 26.90 -11.31 2.88
C ASN A 211 27.14 -11.60 1.39
N GLN A 212 26.79 -10.65 0.51
CA GLN A 212 27.00 -10.73 -0.92
C GLN A 212 28.26 -9.96 -1.33
N GLU A 213 28.98 -10.49 -2.32
CA GLU A 213 30.19 -9.85 -2.85
C GLU A 213 29.91 -8.43 -3.39
N ASN A 214 28.80 -8.24 -4.10
CA ASN A 214 28.41 -6.93 -4.62
C ASN A 214 28.08 -5.92 -3.51
N GLU A 215 27.46 -6.35 -2.42
CA GLU A 215 27.21 -5.46 -1.26
C GLU A 215 28.51 -5.06 -0.57
N ASN A 216 29.44 -6.02 -0.41
CA ASN A 216 30.75 -5.77 0.16
C ASN A 216 31.58 -4.80 -0.69
N TYR A 217 31.40 -4.82 -2.02
CA TYR A 217 32.01 -3.86 -2.93
C TYR A 217 31.35 -2.48 -2.85
N LEU A 218 30.01 -2.43 -2.85
CA LEU A 218 29.22 -1.18 -2.94
C LEU A 218 29.21 -0.38 -1.64
N ASN A 219 29.06 -1.04 -0.48
CA ASN A 219 28.84 -0.35 0.79
C ASN A 219 29.94 0.67 1.10
N PRO A 220 31.24 0.40 0.92
CA PRO A 220 32.29 1.41 1.13
C PRO A 220 32.13 2.62 0.22
N ILE A 221 31.75 2.44 -1.05
CA ILE A 221 31.56 3.52 -2.02
C ILE A 221 30.35 4.37 -1.63
N ILE A 222 29.24 3.75 -1.22
CA ILE A 222 28.04 4.45 -0.77
C ILE A 222 28.32 5.23 0.51
N VAL A 223 29.14 4.71 1.43
CA VAL A 223 29.58 5.44 2.63
C VAL A 223 30.40 6.68 2.24
N ASP A 224 31.33 6.56 1.29
CA ASP A 224 32.12 7.70 0.80
C ASP A 224 31.19 8.76 0.16
N TYR A 225 30.19 8.34 -0.63
CA TYR A 225 29.21 9.27 -1.21
C TYR A 225 28.30 9.92 -0.16
N SER A 226 27.91 9.21 0.87
CA SER A 226 27.18 9.77 2.01
C SER A 226 27.94 10.95 2.63
N ILE A 227 29.24 10.78 2.88
CA ILE A 227 30.12 11.82 3.43
C ILE A 227 30.30 12.96 2.43
N LYS A 228 30.63 12.64 1.18
CA LYS A 228 30.92 13.61 0.12
C LYS A 228 29.72 14.52 -0.17
N HIS A 229 28.52 13.95 -0.23
CA HIS A 229 27.30 14.68 -0.58
C HIS A 229 26.48 15.11 0.64
N GLY A 230 26.84 14.71 1.86
CA GLY A 230 26.06 15.01 3.07
C GLY A 230 24.64 14.41 3.01
N VAL A 231 24.51 13.19 2.47
CA VAL A 231 23.28 12.40 2.46
C VAL A 231 23.37 11.33 3.53
N LYS A 232 22.35 11.18 4.36
CA LYS A 232 22.34 10.18 5.43
C LYS A 232 22.26 8.76 4.90
N LEU A 233 22.92 7.82 5.59
CA LEU A 233 22.81 6.38 5.36
C LEU A 233 21.63 5.82 6.12
N VAL A 234 21.01 4.76 5.61
CA VAL A 234 20.06 3.92 6.34
C VAL A 234 20.38 2.44 6.13
N ALA A 235 20.43 1.67 7.21
CA ALA A 235 20.61 0.23 7.16
C ALA A 235 19.27 -0.48 7.01
N THR A 236 19.15 -1.38 6.02
CA THR A 236 17.96 -2.20 5.80
C THR A 236 18.31 -3.66 5.54
N ASN A 237 17.30 -4.54 5.51
CA ASN A 237 17.52 -5.97 5.29
C ASN A 237 16.79 -6.54 4.08
N ASN A 238 16.02 -5.81 3.31
CA ASN A 238 15.27 -6.35 2.15
C ASN A 238 14.53 -7.67 2.50
N THR A 239 13.55 -7.60 3.41
CA THR A 239 12.92 -8.75 4.05
C THR A 239 11.81 -9.37 3.21
N PHE A 240 11.89 -10.68 2.91
CA PHE A 240 10.90 -11.42 2.12
C PHE A 240 10.16 -12.49 2.92
N TYR A 241 10.65 -12.89 4.08
CA TYR A 241 10.06 -13.89 4.97
C TYR A 241 10.41 -13.62 6.42
N THR A 242 9.63 -14.17 7.35
CA THR A 242 9.72 -13.80 8.77
C THR A 242 10.75 -14.60 9.55
N GLU A 243 10.84 -15.90 9.35
CA GLU A 243 11.80 -16.76 10.05
C GLU A 243 12.88 -17.27 9.08
N LYS A 244 14.09 -17.49 9.58
CA LYS A 244 15.23 -17.93 8.75
C LYS A 244 14.95 -19.25 8.02
N ASP A 245 14.21 -20.15 8.65
CA ASP A 245 13.86 -21.47 8.11
C ASP A 245 12.82 -21.39 6.98
N ASP A 246 12.13 -20.25 6.80
CA ASP A 246 11.18 -20.00 5.72
C ASP A 246 11.85 -19.82 4.35
N ALA A 247 13.17 -19.70 4.31
CA ALA A 247 13.96 -19.51 3.09
C ALA A 247 13.62 -20.55 2.01
N ASN A 248 13.44 -21.82 2.39
CA ASN A 248 13.05 -22.89 1.45
C ASN A 248 11.63 -22.72 0.92
N ALA A 249 10.67 -22.34 1.77
CA ALA A 249 9.30 -22.08 1.35
C ALA A 249 9.23 -20.88 0.39
N HIS A 250 10.02 -19.83 0.67
CA HIS A 250 10.14 -18.67 -0.21
C HIS A 250 10.77 -19.04 -1.56
N ASP A 251 11.82 -19.88 -1.59
CA ASP A 251 12.44 -20.36 -2.83
C ASP A 251 11.46 -21.16 -3.70
N ILE A 252 10.64 -22.03 -3.07
CA ILE A 252 9.55 -22.73 -3.76
C ILE A 252 8.52 -21.74 -4.35
N LEU A 253 8.16 -20.68 -3.59
CA LEU A 253 7.25 -19.64 -4.08
C LEU A 253 7.78 -18.98 -5.36
N LEU A 254 9.08 -18.66 -5.40
CA LEU A 254 9.72 -18.10 -6.59
C LEU A 254 9.71 -19.08 -7.77
N CYS A 255 9.92 -20.38 -7.51
CA CYS A 255 9.78 -21.42 -8.53
C CYS A 255 8.35 -21.50 -9.10
N VAL A 256 7.33 -21.41 -8.25
CA VAL A 256 5.92 -21.37 -8.69
C VAL A 256 5.64 -20.14 -9.56
N ARG A 257 6.15 -18.97 -9.15
CA ARG A 257 6.01 -17.73 -9.91
C ARG A 257 6.56 -17.84 -11.33
N ASP A 258 7.76 -18.41 -11.46
CA ASP A 258 8.52 -18.40 -12.70
C ASP A 258 8.29 -19.68 -13.55
N GLY A 259 7.51 -20.65 -13.03
CA GLY A 259 7.28 -21.94 -13.69
C GLY A 259 8.54 -22.83 -13.73
N GLU A 260 9.45 -22.66 -12.77
CA GLU A 260 10.74 -23.32 -12.73
C GLU A 260 10.78 -24.45 -11.67
N LYS A 261 11.78 -25.32 -11.80
CA LYS A 261 12.05 -26.36 -10.79
C LYS A 261 13.08 -25.87 -9.78
N GLN A 262 12.92 -26.23 -8.52
CA GLN A 262 13.89 -25.90 -7.48
C GLN A 262 15.30 -26.47 -7.77
N SER A 263 15.39 -27.59 -8.50
CA SER A 263 16.66 -28.17 -8.94
C SER A 263 17.40 -27.36 -10.01
N THR A 264 16.72 -26.40 -10.68
CA THR A 264 17.38 -25.48 -11.61
C THR A 264 18.30 -24.54 -10.83
N PRO A 265 19.59 -24.38 -11.18
CA PRO A 265 20.52 -23.52 -10.44
C PRO A 265 20.06 -22.05 -10.43
N ILE A 266 20.23 -21.36 -9.30
CA ILE A 266 19.98 -19.91 -9.19
C ILE A 266 21.09 -19.16 -9.95
N GLY A 267 20.70 -18.20 -10.82
CA GLY A 267 21.68 -17.42 -11.59
C GLY A 267 21.04 -16.57 -12.66
N ARG A 268 21.82 -16.17 -13.64
CA ARG A 268 21.38 -15.35 -14.79
C ARG A 268 21.64 -16.07 -16.12
N GLY A 269 20.75 -15.88 -17.07
CA GLY A 269 20.86 -16.43 -18.42
C GLY A 269 20.19 -17.79 -18.59
N ARG A 270 20.40 -18.39 -19.76
CA ARG A 270 19.74 -19.66 -20.14
C ARG A 270 20.20 -20.81 -19.23
N GLY A 271 19.26 -21.56 -18.65
CA GLY A 271 19.52 -22.69 -17.77
C GLY A 271 19.65 -22.32 -16.28
N PHE A 272 19.39 -21.07 -15.96
CA PHE A 272 19.31 -20.57 -14.58
C PHE A 272 17.92 -20.05 -14.27
N ARG A 273 17.53 -20.06 -12.99
CA ARG A 273 16.30 -19.49 -12.49
C ARG A 273 16.56 -18.30 -11.56
N ASN A 274 15.52 -17.48 -11.34
CA ASN A 274 15.56 -16.48 -10.28
C ASN A 274 15.50 -17.13 -8.90
N GLY A 275 16.18 -16.52 -7.94
CA GLY A 275 16.21 -16.94 -6.55
C GLY A 275 17.05 -15.97 -5.72
N LEU A 276 16.94 -16.08 -4.41
CA LEU A 276 17.82 -15.35 -3.50
C LEU A 276 19.16 -16.10 -3.38
N PRO A 277 20.29 -15.39 -3.32
CA PRO A 277 21.62 -16.04 -3.32
C PRO A 277 21.93 -16.79 -2.03
N ASN A 278 21.23 -16.46 -0.94
CA ASN A 278 21.38 -17.09 0.37
C ASN A 278 20.11 -16.89 1.22
N HIS A 279 20.14 -17.29 2.50
CA HIS A 279 19.01 -17.28 3.42
C HIS A 279 18.97 -16.06 4.35
N GLU A 280 19.62 -14.96 4.00
CA GLU A 280 19.75 -13.79 4.88
C GLU A 280 18.61 -12.74 4.72
N TYR A 281 17.54 -13.06 4.01
CA TYR A 281 16.44 -12.14 3.68
C TYR A 281 15.23 -12.27 4.62
N TRP A 282 15.47 -12.68 5.87
CA TRP A 282 14.45 -12.86 6.90
C TRP A 282 14.31 -11.65 7.81
N TYR A 283 13.24 -11.61 8.62
CA TYR A 283 12.94 -10.51 9.54
C TYR A 283 13.83 -10.60 10.77
N LYS A 284 15.05 -10.06 10.69
CA LYS A 284 16.10 -10.18 11.71
C LYS A 284 15.76 -9.44 13.01
N PRO A 285 16.18 -9.98 14.18
CA PRO A 285 16.13 -9.24 15.44
C PRO A 285 17.02 -8.00 15.41
N LYS A 286 16.65 -7.00 16.21
CA LYS A 286 17.37 -5.73 16.32
C LYS A 286 18.87 -5.91 16.59
N ASN A 287 19.22 -6.76 17.55
CA ASN A 287 20.64 -7.01 17.91
C ASN A 287 21.46 -7.59 16.76
N GLU A 288 20.89 -8.45 15.92
CA GLU A 288 21.58 -8.97 14.74
C GLU A 288 21.85 -7.87 13.71
N MET A 289 20.88 -6.99 13.49
CA MET A 289 21.08 -5.83 12.61
C MET A 289 22.14 -4.87 13.16
N PHE A 290 22.18 -4.68 14.47
CA PHE A 290 23.20 -3.85 15.12
C PHE A 290 24.59 -4.44 14.96
N GLU A 291 24.76 -5.76 15.09
CA GLU A 291 26.05 -6.42 14.83
C GLU A 291 26.48 -6.31 13.35
N LEU A 292 25.53 -6.47 12.41
CA LEU A 292 25.81 -6.36 10.96
C LEU A 292 26.31 -4.97 10.55
N PHE A 293 25.89 -3.92 11.25
CA PHE A 293 26.18 -2.51 10.90
C PHE A 293 26.96 -1.77 11.99
N LYS A 294 27.57 -2.47 12.94
CA LYS A 294 28.31 -1.85 14.06
C LYS A 294 29.41 -0.89 13.65
N GLU A 295 30.02 -1.13 12.47
CA GLU A 295 31.06 -0.25 11.93
C GLU A 295 30.49 1.05 11.29
N ILE A 296 29.15 1.12 11.09
CA ILE A 296 28.45 2.25 10.47
C ILE A 296 27.21 2.61 11.31
N PRO A 297 27.35 2.94 12.60
CA PRO A 297 26.25 3.11 13.53
C PRO A 297 25.28 4.23 13.14
N GLN A 298 25.74 5.25 12.42
CA GLN A 298 24.88 6.32 11.88
C GLN A 298 23.80 5.81 10.93
N SER A 299 24.01 4.69 10.27
CA SER A 299 22.99 4.09 9.39
C SER A 299 21.81 3.48 10.19
N LEU A 300 22.07 3.03 11.40
CA LEU A 300 21.05 2.55 12.34
C LEU A 300 20.30 3.71 13.01
N ALA A 301 21.00 4.80 13.36
CA ALA A 301 20.39 6.00 13.94
C ALA A 301 19.38 6.66 12.98
N SER A 302 19.60 6.54 11.67
CA SER A 302 18.65 7.05 10.66
C SER A 302 17.32 6.30 10.66
N ILE A 303 17.27 5.05 11.14
CA ILE A 303 16.01 4.29 11.28
C ILE A 303 15.09 4.98 12.28
N GLU A 304 15.59 5.34 13.45
CA GLU A 304 14.82 6.08 14.47
C GLU A 304 14.35 7.44 13.94
N GLU A 305 15.21 8.16 13.21
CA GLU A 305 14.83 9.42 12.58
C GLU A 305 13.66 9.23 11.61
N ILE A 306 13.69 8.19 10.77
CA ILE A 306 12.61 7.89 9.82
C ILE A 306 11.32 7.51 10.57
N ILE A 307 11.41 6.66 11.60
CA ILE A 307 10.26 6.31 12.45
C ILE A 307 9.62 7.58 13.03
N ASN A 308 10.42 8.55 13.50
CA ASN A 308 9.94 9.78 14.09
C ASN A 308 9.33 10.76 13.07
N LYS A 309 9.74 10.70 11.79
CA LYS A 309 9.16 11.50 10.69
C LYS A 309 7.79 11.00 10.25
N VAL A 310 7.43 9.76 10.54
CA VAL A 310 6.17 9.17 10.13
C VAL A 310 5.10 9.41 11.18
N GLU A 311 3.95 9.95 10.76
CA GLU A 311 2.75 10.10 11.57
C GLU A 311 1.87 8.85 11.44
N THR A 312 1.20 8.47 12.53
CA THR A 312 0.18 7.42 12.48
C THR A 312 -1.12 7.98 11.92
N PHE A 313 -1.75 7.27 10.98
CA PHE A 313 -3.02 7.66 10.40
C PHE A 313 -3.95 6.45 10.22
N ASP A 314 -5.26 6.72 10.19
CA ASP A 314 -6.29 5.71 9.93
C ASP A 314 -6.76 5.81 8.46
N LEU A 315 -6.94 4.66 7.84
CA LEU A 315 -7.51 4.51 6.49
C LEU A 315 -9.01 4.26 6.51
N SER A 316 -9.60 4.00 7.68
CA SER A 316 -11.04 3.85 7.81
C SER A 316 -11.74 5.17 7.46
N ARG A 317 -12.89 5.06 6.84
CA ARG A 317 -13.78 6.17 6.52
C ARG A 317 -15.22 5.71 6.58
N GLU A 318 -16.13 6.65 6.74
CA GLU A 318 -17.55 6.38 6.53
C GLU A 318 -17.82 5.89 5.11
N VAL A 319 -18.86 5.08 4.98
CA VAL A 319 -19.29 4.60 3.65
C VAL A 319 -19.67 5.79 2.78
N LEU A 320 -18.94 5.99 1.70
CA LEU A 320 -19.25 7.01 0.70
C LEU A 320 -20.25 6.41 -0.30
N LEU A 321 -21.51 6.76 -0.14
CA LEU A 321 -22.51 6.49 -1.15
C LEU A 321 -22.49 7.61 -2.19
N PRO A 322 -22.58 7.29 -3.50
CA PRO A 322 -22.71 8.31 -4.52
C PRO A 322 -23.95 9.18 -4.27
N GLU A 323 -23.81 10.48 -4.44
CA GLU A 323 -24.92 11.40 -4.30
C GLU A 323 -25.74 11.45 -5.59
N PHE A 324 -27.02 11.06 -5.51
CA PHE A 324 -27.94 11.17 -6.63
C PHE A 324 -28.52 12.60 -6.70
N LYS A 325 -28.40 13.25 -7.87
CA LYS A 325 -28.93 14.58 -8.10
C LYS A 325 -30.44 14.52 -8.30
N VAL A 326 -31.19 14.90 -7.29
CA VAL A 326 -32.67 14.98 -7.34
C VAL A 326 -33.14 16.27 -7.99
N PRO A 327 -34.36 16.31 -8.58
CA PRO A 327 -34.97 17.55 -9.12
C PRO A 327 -35.07 18.63 -8.05
N LYS A 328 -34.83 19.89 -8.45
CA LYS A 328 -34.76 21.07 -7.57
C LYS A 328 -35.94 21.21 -6.61
N LYS A 329 -37.15 20.87 -7.03
CA LYS A 329 -38.36 20.95 -6.18
C LYS A 329 -38.23 20.13 -4.89
N PHE A 330 -37.59 18.98 -4.92
CA PHE A 330 -37.43 18.13 -3.75
C PHE A 330 -36.30 18.60 -2.81
N VAL A 331 -35.37 19.41 -3.30
CA VAL A 331 -34.27 19.98 -2.50
C VAL A 331 -34.69 21.31 -1.87
N GLN A 332 -35.35 22.18 -2.62
CA GLN A 332 -35.76 23.51 -2.15
C GLN A 332 -36.82 23.47 -1.02
N GLU A 333 -37.71 22.49 -1.05
CA GLU A 333 -38.75 22.31 -0.03
C GLU A 333 -38.18 21.74 1.31
N ASN A 334 -36.89 21.37 1.36
CA ASN A 334 -36.28 20.67 2.51
C ASN A 334 -34.95 21.30 2.96
N ASP A 335 -34.86 22.61 3.02
CA ASP A 335 -33.68 23.35 3.51
C ASP A 335 -32.34 22.90 2.87
N PHE A 336 -32.39 22.52 1.60
CA PHE A 336 -31.23 21.98 0.84
C PHE A 336 -30.63 20.68 1.39
N ASP A 337 -31.34 19.93 2.25
CA ASP A 337 -30.93 18.60 2.70
C ASP A 337 -31.07 17.57 1.57
N SER A 338 -29.95 17.20 0.94
CA SER A 338 -29.91 16.25 -0.16
C SER A 338 -30.46 14.86 0.22
N LYS A 339 -30.25 14.39 1.46
CA LYS A 339 -30.76 13.09 1.93
C LYS A 339 -32.28 13.09 2.05
N LYS A 340 -32.85 14.16 2.61
CA LYS A 340 -34.32 14.33 2.65
C LYS A 340 -34.92 14.43 1.26
N GLY A 341 -34.26 15.19 0.36
CA GLY A 341 -34.65 15.29 -1.04
C GLY A 341 -34.68 13.94 -1.76
N GLN A 342 -33.67 13.11 -1.55
CA GLN A 342 -33.59 11.75 -2.11
C GLN A 342 -34.73 10.85 -1.60
N ASN A 343 -35.04 10.91 -0.31
CA ASN A 343 -36.15 10.15 0.29
C ASN A 343 -37.48 10.48 -0.34
N LEU A 344 -37.80 11.78 -0.46
CA LEU A 344 -39.07 12.24 -1.04
C LEU A 344 -39.14 11.91 -2.52
N TYR A 345 -38.09 12.07 -3.26
CA TYR A 345 -38.04 11.72 -4.68
C TYR A 345 -38.20 10.23 -4.92
N LEU A 346 -37.54 9.41 -4.14
CA LEU A 346 -37.73 7.95 -4.19
C LEU A 346 -39.17 7.55 -3.92
N ARG A 347 -39.79 8.16 -2.89
CA ARG A 347 -41.20 7.94 -2.56
C ARG A 347 -42.12 8.32 -3.71
N ASP A 348 -41.95 9.50 -4.30
CA ASP A 348 -42.74 9.98 -5.45
C ASP A 348 -42.61 8.99 -6.63
N LEU A 349 -41.42 8.57 -6.97
CA LEU A 349 -41.19 7.61 -8.05
C LEU A 349 -41.78 6.24 -7.76
N ALA A 350 -41.63 5.74 -6.52
CA ALA A 350 -42.14 4.41 -6.13
C ALA A 350 -43.68 4.38 -6.20
N TYR A 351 -44.36 5.41 -5.70
CA TYR A 351 -45.81 5.51 -5.79
C TYR A 351 -46.30 5.63 -7.23
N LYS A 352 -45.71 6.51 -8.05
CA LYS A 352 -46.04 6.63 -9.48
C LYS A 352 -45.81 5.32 -10.24
N GLY A 353 -44.71 4.62 -9.94
CA GLY A 353 -44.42 3.34 -10.55
C GLY A 353 -45.39 2.25 -10.11
N ALA A 354 -45.79 2.22 -8.83
CA ALA A 354 -46.78 1.31 -8.31
C ALA A 354 -48.17 1.54 -8.96
N GLU A 355 -48.60 2.79 -9.08
CA GLU A 355 -49.88 3.14 -9.79
C GLU A 355 -49.84 2.69 -11.25
N LYS A 356 -48.69 2.84 -11.92
CA LYS A 356 -48.53 2.37 -13.32
C LYS A 356 -48.63 0.85 -13.44
N LYS A 357 -48.14 0.08 -12.45
CA LYS A 357 -48.10 -1.38 -12.50
C LYS A 357 -49.34 -2.08 -11.94
N TYR A 358 -49.90 -1.54 -10.86
CA TYR A 358 -51.01 -2.14 -10.14
C TYR A 358 -52.35 -1.42 -10.36
N GLY A 359 -52.35 -0.23 -11.03
CA GLY A 359 -53.54 0.60 -11.12
C GLY A 359 -53.89 1.27 -9.78
N LYS A 360 -55.15 1.17 -9.36
CA LYS A 360 -55.58 1.73 -8.08
C LYS A 360 -54.95 0.98 -6.89
N LEU A 361 -54.13 1.70 -6.09
CA LEU A 361 -53.46 1.12 -4.94
C LEU A 361 -54.46 0.84 -3.80
N ASN A 362 -54.58 -0.41 -3.40
CA ASN A 362 -55.34 -0.81 -2.22
C ASN A 362 -54.57 -0.52 -0.91
N LYS A 363 -55.24 -0.67 0.24
CA LYS A 363 -54.63 -0.41 1.55
C LYS A 363 -53.38 -1.26 1.81
N LEU A 364 -53.43 -2.52 1.54
CA LEU A 364 -52.32 -3.47 1.78
C LEU A 364 -51.06 -3.09 1.00
N LEU A 365 -51.24 -2.70 -0.28
CA LEU A 365 -50.11 -2.32 -1.11
C LEU A 365 -49.47 -0.98 -0.66
N LYS A 366 -50.30 -0.03 -0.19
CA LYS A 366 -49.78 1.21 0.40
C LYS A 366 -49.00 0.96 1.67
N GLU A 367 -49.53 0.16 2.58
CA GLU A 367 -48.87 -0.22 3.82
C GLU A 367 -47.50 -0.91 3.54
N ARG A 368 -47.46 -1.78 2.53
CA ARG A 368 -46.20 -2.46 2.12
C ARG A 368 -45.21 -1.46 1.50
N LEU A 369 -45.64 -0.54 0.64
CA LEU A 369 -44.77 0.51 0.06
C LEU A 369 -44.21 1.41 1.16
N ASP A 370 -45.05 1.86 2.08
CA ASP A 370 -44.62 2.73 3.18
C ASP A 370 -43.62 2.03 4.08
N PHE A 371 -43.88 0.78 4.44
CA PHE A 371 -42.96 -0.04 5.23
C PHE A 371 -41.58 -0.18 4.56
N GLU A 372 -41.55 -0.57 3.29
CA GLU A 372 -40.27 -0.72 2.56
C GLU A 372 -39.52 0.60 2.42
N LEU A 373 -40.21 1.71 2.08
CA LEU A 373 -39.63 3.03 1.97
C LEU A 373 -39.04 3.52 3.31
N ASP A 374 -39.73 3.26 4.43
CA ASP A 374 -39.24 3.59 5.75
C ASP A 374 -37.98 2.81 6.13
N VAL A 375 -37.91 1.53 5.81
CA VAL A 375 -36.70 0.71 6.02
C VAL A 375 -35.55 1.20 5.14
N ILE A 376 -35.79 1.45 3.85
CA ILE A 376 -34.78 1.98 2.91
C ILE A 376 -34.24 3.32 3.39
N GLN A 377 -35.11 4.19 3.92
CA GLN A 377 -34.70 5.47 4.48
C GLN A 377 -33.85 5.31 5.73
N LYS A 378 -34.26 4.48 6.69
CA LYS A 378 -33.54 4.22 7.96
C LYS A 378 -32.16 3.60 7.73
N THR A 379 -32.03 2.75 6.72
CA THR A 379 -30.79 2.11 6.35
C THR A 379 -29.87 2.99 5.49
N GLY A 380 -30.35 4.18 5.04
CA GLY A 380 -29.55 5.15 4.31
C GLY A 380 -29.36 4.87 2.82
N TYR A 381 -30.18 3.99 2.21
CA TYR A 381 -30.06 3.57 0.81
C TYR A 381 -30.97 4.24 -0.24
N PRO A 382 -31.72 5.33 0.02
CA PRO A 382 -32.55 5.95 -1.03
C PRO A 382 -31.77 6.35 -2.27
N GLY A 383 -30.57 6.96 -2.09
CA GLY A 383 -29.72 7.34 -3.21
C GLY A 383 -29.27 6.14 -4.05
N TYR A 384 -29.00 5.00 -3.42
CA TYR A 384 -28.66 3.77 -4.12
C TYR A 384 -29.80 3.26 -5.02
N PHE A 385 -31.04 3.24 -4.50
CA PHE A 385 -32.21 2.87 -5.30
C PHE A 385 -32.41 3.81 -6.50
N LEU A 386 -32.24 5.12 -6.30
CA LEU A 386 -32.37 6.11 -7.38
C LEU A 386 -31.28 5.90 -8.45
N ILE A 387 -30.05 5.66 -8.06
CA ILE A 387 -28.93 5.38 -9.00
C ILE A 387 -29.21 4.09 -9.79
N VAL A 388 -29.61 3.01 -9.12
CA VAL A 388 -29.89 1.73 -9.79
C VAL A 388 -31.06 1.88 -10.78
N GLN A 389 -32.11 2.59 -10.39
CA GLN A 389 -33.25 2.85 -11.25
C GLN A 389 -32.84 3.69 -12.47
N ASP A 390 -32.03 4.72 -12.29
CA ASP A 390 -31.56 5.61 -13.35
C ASP A 390 -30.74 4.87 -14.40
N PHE A 391 -29.72 4.11 -14.02
CA PHE A 391 -28.93 3.40 -15.02
C PHE A 391 -29.67 2.22 -15.69
N ILE A 392 -30.63 1.58 -14.99
CA ILE A 392 -31.49 0.57 -15.62
C ILE A 392 -32.41 1.20 -16.68
N ASN A 393 -32.96 2.36 -16.39
CA ASN A 393 -33.80 3.06 -17.36
C ASN A 393 -32.95 3.55 -18.54
N ALA A 394 -31.80 4.17 -18.28
CA ALA A 394 -30.87 4.59 -19.33
C ALA A 394 -30.48 3.42 -20.25
N ALA A 395 -30.18 2.25 -19.68
CA ALA A 395 -29.88 1.05 -20.48
C ALA A 395 -31.07 0.64 -21.38
N LYS A 396 -32.30 0.64 -20.84
CA LYS A 396 -33.49 0.31 -21.61
C LYS A 396 -33.75 1.33 -22.72
N ASP A 397 -33.56 2.63 -22.44
CA ASP A 397 -33.75 3.70 -23.43
C ASP A 397 -32.71 3.62 -24.55
N MET A 398 -31.53 3.09 -24.26
CA MET A 398 -30.48 2.78 -25.27
C MET A 398 -30.74 1.48 -26.02
N GLY A 399 -31.85 0.75 -25.78
CA GLY A 399 -32.12 -0.54 -26.38
C GLY A 399 -31.34 -1.71 -25.84
N VAL A 400 -30.67 -1.54 -24.70
CA VAL A 400 -29.93 -2.62 -24.05
C VAL A 400 -30.88 -3.47 -23.21
N SER A 401 -30.85 -4.80 -23.42
CA SER A 401 -31.66 -5.76 -22.65
C SER A 401 -31.19 -5.80 -21.21
N VAL A 402 -32.11 -5.59 -20.26
CA VAL A 402 -31.85 -5.68 -18.82
C VAL A 402 -32.61 -6.89 -18.25
N GLY A 403 -31.91 -7.74 -17.50
CA GLY A 403 -32.49 -8.90 -16.84
C GLY A 403 -33.58 -8.55 -15.80
N PRO A 404 -34.44 -9.50 -15.42
CA PRO A 404 -35.60 -9.25 -14.54
C PRO A 404 -35.26 -8.95 -13.08
N GLY A 405 -33.97 -8.89 -12.72
CA GLY A 405 -33.46 -8.79 -11.38
C GLY A 405 -32.76 -10.06 -10.93
N ARG A 406 -32.05 -10.00 -9.82
CA ARG A 406 -31.35 -11.14 -9.23
C ARG A 406 -31.43 -11.14 -7.70
N GLY A 407 -31.23 -12.31 -7.12
CA GLY A 407 -31.15 -12.48 -5.66
C GLY A 407 -32.46 -12.06 -4.96
N SER A 408 -32.32 -11.51 -3.77
CA SER A 408 -33.43 -11.09 -2.90
C SER A 408 -34.15 -9.82 -3.33
N ALA A 409 -33.59 -9.05 -4.27
CA ALA A 409 -34.20 -7.80 -4.75
C ALA A 409 -35.62 -8.00 -5.31
N ALA A 410 -35.94 -9.20 -5.81
CA ALA A 410 -37.28 -9.57 -6.24
C ALA A 410 -38.35 -9.49 -5.12
N GLY A 411 -37.95 -9.48 -3.84
CA GLY A 411 -38.85 -9.34 -2.69
C GLY A 411 -39.35 -7.91 -2.43
N SER A 412 -38.79 -6.89 -3.12
CA SER A 412 -39.13 -5.48 -2.90
C SER A 412 -40.22 -4.97 -3.88
N VAL A 413 -41.32 -4.48 -3.33
CA VAL A 413 -42.38 -3.75 -4.09
C VAL A 413 -41.82 -2.40 -4.60
N VAL A 414 -40.96 -1.74 -3.82
CA VAL A 414 -40.30 -0.49 -4.25
C VAL A 414 -39.44 -0.76 -5.47
N ALA A 415 -38.54 -1.80 -5.42
CA ALA A 415 -37.72 -2.16 -6.55
C ALA A 415 -38.52 -2.54 -7.81
N PHE A 416 -39.62 -3.27 -7.63
CA PHE A 416 -40.54 -3.59 -8.71
C PHE A 416 -41.20 -2.35 -9.28
N SER A 417 -41.70 -1.44 -8.43
CA SER A 417 -42.37 -0.20 -8.84
C SER A 417 -41.42 0.71 -9.63
N LEU A 418 -40.18 0.81 -9.24
CA LEU A 418 -39.14 1.57 -9.93
C LEU A 418 -38.65 0.93 -11.24
N GLY A 419 -39.07 -0.29 -11.55
CA GLY A 419 -38.61 -1.02 -12.74
C GLY A 419 -37.19 -1.59 -12.61
N ILE A 420 -36.65 -1.64 -11.38
CA ILE A 420 -35.38 -2.31 -11.06
C ILE A 420 -35.53 -3.82 -11.24
N THR A 421 -36.68 -4.37 -10.80
CA THR A 421 -37.01 -5.78 -11.01
C THR A 421 -38.27 -5.92 -11.85
N ASN A 422 -38.45 -7.06 -12.52
CA ASN A 422 -39.65 -7.41 -13.30
C ASN A 422 -40.49 -8.50 -12.63
N ILE A 423 -40.13 -8.90 -11.42
CA ILE A 423 -40.85 -9.91 -10.63
C ILE A 423 -41.77 -9.19 -9.65
N ASP A 424 -43.07 -9.48 -9.70
CA ASP A 424 -44.06 -8.90 -8.79
C ASP A 424 -44.03 -9.67 -7.42
N PRO A 425 -43.53 -9.00 -6.34
CA PRO A 425 -43.41 -9.64 -5.06
C PRO A 425 -44.76 -9.93 -4.38
N ILE A 426 -45.82 -9.20 -4.72
CA ILE A 426 -47.15 -9.41 -4.18
C ILE A 426 -47.76 -10.69 -4.82
N LYS A 427 -47.68 -10.75 -6.14
CA LYS A 427 -48.20 -11.93 -6.90
C LYS A 427 -47.56 -13.27 -6.44
N TYR A 428 -46.26 -13.23 -6.12
CA TYR A 428 -45.51 -14.41 -5.75
C TYR A 428 -45.27 -14.55 -4.22
N ASN A 429 -45.92 -13.69 -3.42
CA ASN A 429 -45.84 -13.68 -1.95
C ASN A 429 -44.37 -13.66 -1.43
N LEU A 430 -43.53 -12.79 -2.01
CA LEU A 430 -42.11 -12.64 -1.66
C LEU A 430 -41.93 -11.69 -0.48
N LEU A 431 -41.00 -12.05 0.41
CA LEU A 431 -40.71 -11.31 1.63
C LEU A 431 -39.62 -10.25 1.39
N PHE A 432 -39.88 -9.01 1.84
CA PHE A 432 -38.91 -7.91 1.77
C PHE A 432 -37.76 -8.09 2.76
N GLU A 433 -38.01 -8.70 3.90
CA GLU A 433 -37.07 -8.98 4.98
C GLU A 433 -35.90 -9.88 4.56
N ARG A 434 -35.96 -10.48 3.38
CA ARG A 434 -34.83 -11.20 2.78
C ARG A 434 -33.92 -10.29 1.95
N PHE A 435 -34.37 -9.06 1.69
CA PHE A 435 -33.63 -8.12 0.85
C PHE A 435 -32.87 -7.08 1.68
N LEU A 436 -33.49 -6.51 2.72
CA LEU A 436 -32.95 -5.50 3.64
C LEU A 436 -33.24 -5.84 5.09
#